data_0ba8d39e7dc41e7983ce35d37143f87e
#
_entry.id   0ba8d39e7dc41e7983ce35d37143f87e
#
_cell.length_a   1.000
_cell.length_b   1.000
_cell.length_c   1.000
_cell.angle_alpha   90.00
_cell.angle_beta   90.00
_cell.angle_gamma   90.00
#
_symmetry.space_group_name_H-M   'P 1'
#
loop_
_entity.id
_entity.type
_entity.pdbx_description
1 polymer ?
#
loop_
_entity_poly.entity_id
_entity_poly.type
_entity_poly.pdbx_seq_one_letter_code
_entity_poly.pdbx_strand_id
1 'polypeptide(L)'
;MKVELLSHVRIHADETTVQVLKEPNREAKKKSRMWLFCSARCDVPVYVFEYHETRRKGVAQEFLAGWSGTLTTDGYKPYFNLGNPNIANTACLVHVRRYFAQIVKIAGGGAKAASAASVALEARRRIDAMFQGRLQVRRHGAGCQEGRPRRGAPPAHGGLRGGWARASFP
;
A
#
# COMPACT_ATOMS: atom_id res chain seq x y z
N MET A 1 -10.27 17.95 -3.84
CA MET A 1 -9.67 16.63 -4.06
C MET A 1 -9.01 16.06 -2.81
N LYS A 2 -8.01 16.72 -2.14
CA LYS A 2 -7.41 16.18 -0.90
C LYS A 2 -8.46 15.98 0.21
N VAL A 3 -9.31 16.97 0.48
CA VAL A 3 -10.39 16.87 1.47
C VAL A 3 -11.34 15.70 1.16
N GLU A 4 -11.71 15.52 -0.11
CA GLU A 4 -12.55 14.39 -0.53
C GLU A 4 -11.83 13.05 -0.32
N LEU A 5 -10.55 12.96 -0.68
CA LEU A 5 -9.77 11.75 -0.43
C LEU A 5 -9.70 11.40 1.06
N LEU A 6 -9.48 12.39 1.93
CA LEU A 6 -9.41 12.20 3.38
C LEU A 6 -10.76 11.89 4.03
N SER A 7 -11.87 11.98 3.30
CA SER A 7 -13.18 11.50 3.78
C SER A 7 -13.36 9.98 3.62
N HIS A 8 -12.49 9.31 2.86
CA HIS A 8 -12.54 7.87 2.67
C HIS A 8 -11.89 7.12 3.83
N VAL A 9 -12.45 5.98 4.20
CA VAL A 9 -11.92 5.10 5.27
C VAL A 9 -10.71 4.27 4.80
N ARG A 10 -10.46 4.21 3.51
CA ARG A 10 -9.33 3.50 2.91
C ARG A 10 -8.61 4.34 1.88
N ILE A 11 -7.30 4.48 2.07
CA ILE A 11 -6.41 5.18 1.14
C ILE A 11 -5.29 4.23 0.74
N HIS A 12 -4.94 4.25 -0.53
CA HIS A 12 -3.71 3.64 -1.04
C HIS A 12 -2.68 4.74 -1.23
N ALA A 13 -1.45 4.46 -0.82
CA ALA A 13 -0.31 5.35 -1.07
C ALA A 13 0.83 4.57 -1.73
N ASP A 14 1.42 5.19 -2.72
CA ASP A 14 2.60 4.69 -3.45
C ASP A 14 3.43 5.88 -3.94
N GLU A 15 4.69 5.67 -4.25
CA GLU A 15 5.50 6.70 -4.86
C GLU A 15 6.40 6.13 -5.96
N THR A 16 6.63 6.92 -6.99
CA THR A 16 7.54 6.58 -8.09
C THR A 16 8.64 7.62 -8.23
N THR A 17 9.76 7.19 -8.79
CA THR A 17 10.88 8.10 -9.10
C THR A 17 10.56 8.92 -10.33
N VAL A 18 10.84 10.23 -10.24
CA VAL A 18 10.79 11.17 -11.36
C VAL A 18 12.15 11.84 -11.49
N GLN A 19 12.65 11.93 -12.71
CA GLN A 19 13.87 12.69 -12.99
C GLN A 19 13.49 14.10 -13.44
N VAL A 20 13.98 15.09 -12.73
CA VAL A 20 13.81 16.50 -13.07
C VAL A 20 15.17 17.06 -13.43
N LEU A 21 15.35 17.47 -14.68
CA LEU A 21 16.66 17.88 -15.22
C LEU A 21 17.09 19.26 -14.72
N LYS A 22 16.13 20.15 -14.46
CA LYS A 22 16.37 21.54 -14.04
C LYS A 22 15.69 21.82 -12.70
N GLU A 23 16.08 21.09 -11.68
CA GLU A 23 15.60 21.31 -10.31
C GLU A 23 16.54 22.31 -9.60
N PRO A 24 16.04 23.39 -8.98
CA PRO A 24 16.88 24.34 -8.29
C PRO A 24 17.76 23.66 -7.24
N ASN A 25 19.04 24.00 -7.21
CA ASN A 25 20.02 23.48 -6.23
C ASN A 25 20.20 21.96 -6.18
N ARG A 26 19.84 21.24 -7.26
CA ARG A 26 20.02 19.78 -7.33
C ARG A 26 20.64 19.35 -8.66
N GLU A 27 21.48 18.34 -8.58
CA GLU A 27 22.06 17.73 -9.76
C GLU A 27 20.99 16.99 -10.58
N ALA A 28 21.04 17.06 -11.90
CA ALA A 28 20.12 16.38 -12.83
C ALA A 28 20.07 14.85 -12.64
N LYS A 29 21.10 14.25 -12.02
CA LYS A 29 21.16 12.80 -11.72
C LYS A 29 20.31 12.40 -10.52
N LYS A 30 20.00 13.31 -9.62
CA LYS A 30 19.17 13.02 -8.43
C LYS A 30 17.72 12.83 -8.85
N LYS A 31 17.13 11.75 -8.36
CA LYS A 31 15.72 11.41 -8.64
C LYS A 31 14.84 11.98 -7.54
N SER A 32 13.84 12.72 -7.93
CA SER A 32 12.74 13.17 -7.08
C SER A 32 11.62 12.15 -7.05
N ARG A 33 10.53 12.42 -6.35
CA ARG A 33 9.43 11.49 -6.14
C ARG A 33 8.10 12.11 -6.52
N MET A 34 7.31 11.35 -7.23
CA MET A 34 5.89 11.60 -7.39
C MET A 34 5.14 10.68 -6.44
N TRP A 35 4.48 11.27 -5.46
CA TRP A 35 3.61 10.57 -4.53
C TRP A 35 2.21 10.49 -5.09
N LEU A 36 1.59 9.33 -4.97
CA LEU A 36 0.21 9.10 -5.32
C LEU A 36 -0.55 8.67 -4.08
N PHE A 37 -1.62 9.40 -3.78
CA PHE A 37 -2.62 8.98 -2.81
C PHE A 37 -3.94 8.79 -3.53
N CYS A 38 -4.59 7.63 -3.34
CA CYS A 38 -5.86 7.37 -4.01
C CYS A 38 -6.85 6.63 -3.12
N SER A 39 -8.13 6.86 -3.38
CA SER A 39 -9.20 6.14 -2.71
C SER A 39 -9.24 4.67 -3.12
N ALA A 40 -9.73 3.78 -2.23
CA ALA A 40 -10.05 2.42 -2.62
C ALA A 40 -11.18 2.42 -3.66
N ARG A 41 -11.16 1.42 -4.54
CA ARG A 41 -12.08 1.31 -5.69
C ARG A 41 -13.51 0.96 -5.27
N CYS A 42 -14.23 1.80 -4.57
CA CYS A 42 -15.62 1.52 -4.23
C CYS A 42 -16.61 2.51 -4.84
N ASP A 43 -16.21 3.76 -4.99
CA ASP A 43 -17.04 4.85 -5.51
C ASP A 43 -16.29 5.63 -6.60
N VAL A 44 -16.57 6.90 -6.74
CA VAL A 44 -15.82 7.79 -7.64
C VAL A 44 -14.36 7.82 -7.21
N PRO A 45 -13.44 7.35 -8.06
CA PRO A 45 -12.04 7.27 -7.69
C PRO A 45 -11.42 8.67 -7.56
N VAL A 46 -10.78 8.93 -6.43
CA VAL A 46 -10.05 10.17 -6.18
C VAL A 46 -8.55 9.87 -6.22
N TYR A 47 -7.82 10.62 -7.04
CA TYR A 47 -6.37 10.53 -7.16
C TYR A 47 -5.76 11.89 -6.85
N VAL A 48 -4.77 11.91 -5.95
CA VAL A 48 -4.00 13.10 -5.62
C VAL A 48 -2.53 12.79 -5.83
N PHE A 49 -1.88 13.62 -6.65
CA PHE A 49 -0.46 13.51 -6.92
C PHE A 49 0.26 14.67 -6.24
N GLU A 50 1.35 14.36 -5.54
CA GLU A 50 2.23 15.36 -4.94
C GLU A 50 3.68 15.11 -5.35
N TYR A 51 4.34 16.17 -5.79
CA TYR A 51 5.76 16.16 -6.11
C TYR A 51 6.59 16.49 -4.88
N HIS A 52 7.62 15.69 -4.61
CA HIS A 52 8.58 15.93 -3.55
C HIS A 52 9.99 15.52 -3.97
N GLU A 53 10.98 16.28 -3.54
CA GLU A 53 12.38 16.00 -3.84
C GLU A 53 12.88 14.70 -3.18
N THR A 54 12.26 14.25 -2.12
CA THR A 54 12.74 13.14 -1.30
C THR A 54 11.63 12.13 -0.96
N ARG A 55 12.05 10.92 -0.59
CA ARG A 55 11.19 9.84 -0.06
C ARG A 55 11.10 9.88 1.47
N ARG A 56 11.00 11.05 2.07
CA ARG A 56 10.92 11.15 3.54
C ARG A 56 9.51 10.82 4.04
N LYS A 57 9.44 10.17 5.20
CA LYS A 57 8.14 9.82 5.84
C LYS A 57 7.26 11.03 6.13
N GLY A 58 7.87 12.21 6.34
CA GLY A 58 7.19 13.47 6.61
C GLY A 58 6.15 13.82 5.55
N VAL A 59 6.38 13.47 4.28
CA VAL A 59 5.41 13.70 3.20
C VAL A 59 4.08 12.99 3.51
N ALA A 60 4.13 11.69 3.81
CA ALA A 60 2.92 10.94 4.15
C ALA A 60 2.31 11.38 5.48
N GLN A 61 3.13 11.77 6.47
CA GLN A 61 2.66 12.30 7.75
C GLN A 61 1.87 13.61 7.59
N GLU A 62 2.41 14.54 6.81
CA GLU A 62 1.79 15.83 6.52
C GLU A 62 0.52 15.66 5.66
N PHE A 63 0.56 14.75 4.69
CA PHE A 63 -0.61 14.48 3.85
C PHE A 63 -1.77 13.88 4.64
N LEU A 64 -1.48 12.90 5.50
CA LEU A 64 -2.47 12.14 6.29
C LEU A 64 -2.69 12.73 7.69
N ALA A 65 -2.27 13.96 7.95
CA ALA A 65 -2.47 14.61 9.22
C ALA A 65 -3.97 14.69 9.58
N GLY A 66 -4.33 14.21 10.77
CA GLY A 66 -5.73 14.19 11.24
C GLY A 66 -6.62 13.12 10.60
N TRP A 67 -6.12 12.34 9.62
CA TRP A 67 -6.87 11.26 9.02
C TRP A 67 -6.83 9.98 9.86
N SER A 68 -7.92 9.23 9.84
CA SER A 68 -8.03 7.91 10.48
C SER A 68 -8.60 6.90 9.48
N GLY A 69 -8.03 5.69 9.45
CA GLY A 69 -8.50 4.66 8.53
C GLY A 69 -7.44 3.63 8.18
N THR A 70 -7.65 2.94 7.08
CA THR A 70 -6.73 1.89 6.59
C THR A 70 -5.87 2.42 5.45
N LEU A 71 -4.56 2.49 5.67
CA LEU A 71 -3.57 2.86 4.67
C LEU A 71 -2.96 1.60 4.04
N THR A 72 -3.08 1.47 2.73
CA THR A 72 -2.47 0.35 1.97
C THR A 72 -1.26 0.85 1.18
N THR A 73 -0.09 0.25 1.40
CA THR A 73 1.18 0.67 0.77
C THR A 73 1.98 -0.51 0.22
N ASP A 74 3.10 -0.23 -0.41
CA ASP A 74 4.06 -1.24 -0.89
C ASP A 74 4.80 -2.02 0.21
N GLY A 75 4.61 -1.65 1.48
CA GLY A 75 5.32 -2.22 2.62
C GLY A 75 6.60 -1.46 3.01
N TYR A 76 6.85 -0.29 2.45
CA TYR A 76 7.97 0.55 2.85
C TYR A 76 7.87 0.96 4.32
N LYS A 77 8.92 0.63 5.10
CA LYS A 77 8.93 0.77 6.58
C LYS A 77 8.43 2.13 7.11
N PRO A 78 8.79 3.28 6.51
CA PRO A 78 8.32 4.57 7.00
C PRO A 78 6.79 4.74 7.06
N TYR A 79 6.02 4.05 6.22
CA TYR A 79 4.56 4.08 6.30
C TYR A 79 4.00 3.43 7.58
N PHE A 80 4.73 2.46 8.15
CA PHE A 80 4.33 1.80 9.39
C PHE A 80 4.66 2.60 10.66
N ASN A 81 5.34 3.73 10.50
CA ASN A 81 5.74 4.60 11.60
C ASN A 81 5.41 6.07 11.31
N LEU A 82 4.16 6.34 10.98
CA LEU A 82 3.69 7.70 10.72
C LEU A 82 3.39 8.49 12.01
N GLY A 83 3.46 7.84 13.18
CA GLY A 83 3.17 8.49 14.46
C GLY A 83 1.69 8.76 14.71
N ASN A 84 0.80 8.26 13.85
CA ASN A 84 -0.65 8.37 14.02
C ASN A 84 -1.24 6.99 14.37
N PRO A 85 -1.68 6.76 15.62
CA PRO A 85 -2.21 5.47 16.07
C PRO A 85 -3.56 5.10 15.42
N ASN A 86 -4.25 6.07 14.82
CA ASN A 86 -5.54 5.85 14.16
C ASN A 86 -5.40 5.37 12.71
N ILE A 87 -4.18 5.17 12.23
CA ILE A 87 -3.91 4.61 10.91
C ILE A 87 -3.55 3.13 11.02
N ALA A 88 -4.43 2.27 10.50
CA ALA A 88 -4.14 0.86 10.34
C ALA A 88 -3.39 0.62 9.01
N ASN A 89 -2.15 0.14 9.09
CA ASN A 89 -1.34 -0.11 7.89
C ASN A 89 -1.57 -1.51 7.34
N THR A 90 -1.70 -1.61 6.02
CA THR A 90 -1.82 -2.88 5.29
C THR A 90 -0.86 -2.91 4.10
N ALA A 91 -0.34 -4.10 3.81
CA ALA A 91 0.52 -4.29 2.64
C ALA A 91 -0.31 -4.53 1.37
N CYS A 92 0.09 -3.91 0.27
CA CYS A 92 -0.51 -4.12 -1.03
C CYS A 92 -0.17 -5.51 -1.58
N LEU A 93 -1.16 -6.38 -1.76
CA LEU A 93 -0.96 -7.74 -2.27
C LEU A 93 -0.33 -7.78 -3.67
N VAL A 94 -0.49 -6.74 -4.48
CA VAL A 94 0.18 -6.64 -5.79
C VAL A 94 1.69 -6.55 -5.62
N HIS A 95 2.16 -5.77 -4.65
CA HIS A 95 3.58 -5.66 -4.33
C HIS A 95 4.11 -6.96 -3.70
N VAL A 96 3.37 -7.55 -2.76
CA VAL A 96 3.72 -8.86 -2.18
C VAL A 96 3.84 -9.92 -3.27
N ARG A 97 2.89 -9.98 -4.22
CA ARG A 97 2.96 -10.88 -5.38
C ARG A 97 4.21 -10.65 -6.22
N ARG A 98 4.59 -9.41 -6.43
CA ARG A 98 5.79 -9.04 -7.20
C ARG A 98 7.06 -9.58 -6.54
N TYR A 99 7.18 -9.52 -5.22
CA TYR A 99 8.31 -10.11 -4.48
C TYR A 99 8.43 -11.61 -4.73
N PHE A 100 7.33 -12.35 -4.60
CA PHE A 100 7.36 -13.78 -4.88
C PHE A 100 7.69 -14.09 -6.34
N ALA A 101 7.19 -13.31 -7.28
CA ALA A 101 7.55 -13.46 -8.69
C ALA A 101 9.04 -13.22 -8.96
N GLN A 102 9.67 -12.28 -8.25
CA GLN A 102 11.12 -12.03 -8.33
C GLN A 102 11.93 -13.19 -7.78
N ILE A 103 11.55 -13.75 -6.62
CA ILE A 103 12.21 -14.93 -6.05
C ILE A 103 12.20 -16.10 -7.04
N VAL A 104 11.06 -16.39 -7.67
CA VAL A 104 10.95 -17.43 -8.70
C VAL A 104 11.88 -17.15 -9.88
N LYS A 105 12.03 -15.90 -10.27
CA LYS A 105 12.87 -15.49 -11.40
C LYS A 105 14.37 -15.63 -11.11
N ILE A 106 14.78 -15.34 -9.87
CA ILE A 106 16.20 -15.32 -9.45
C ILE A 106 16.66 -16.73 -9.04
N ALA A 107 15.75 -17.63 -8.66
CA ALA A 107 16.07 -18.99 -8.23
C ALA A 107 16.55 -19.85 -9.41
N GLY A 108 17.72 -19.54 -9.92
CA GLY A 108 18.45 -20.31 -10.95
C GLY A 108 19.49 -21.22 -10.33
N GLY A 109 19.17 -22.50 -10.07
CA GLY A 109 20.15 -23.56 -9.82
C GLY A 109 20.57 -23.79 -8.34
N GLY A 110 20.32 -24.99 -7.87
CA GLY A 110 20.66 -25.50 -6.54
C GLY A 110 19.44 -25.92 -5.71
N ALA A 111 19.58 -26.95 -4.88
CA ALA A 111 18.46 -27.52 -4.11
C ALA A 111 17.77 -26.48 -3.17
N LYS A 112 18.53 -25.59 -2.53
CA LYS A 112 17.99 -24.49 -1.69
C LYS A 112 17.20 -23.48 -2.51
N ALA A 113 17.70 -23.11 -3.69
CA ALA A 113 17.04 -22.20 -4.60
C ALA A 113 15.75 -22.81 -5.16
N ALA A 114 15.77 -24.11 -5.50
CA ALA A 114 14.58 -24.83 -5.94
C ALA A 114 13.49 -24.89 -4.86
N SER A 115 13.85 -25.13 -3.60
CA SER A 115 12.90 -25.10 -2.47
C SER A 115 12.29 -23.71 -2.27
N ALA A 116 13.10 -22.65 -2.25
CA ALA A 116 12.60 -21.27 -2.12
C ALA A 116 11.69 -20.89 -3.28
N ALA A 117 12.04 -21.28 -4.52
CA ALA A 117 11.21 -21.05 -5.69
C ALA A 117 9.87 -21.80 -5.61
N SER A 118 9.83 -23.01 -5.08
CA SER A 118 8.60 -23.78 -4.88
C SER A 118 7.66 -23.06 -3.90
N VAL A 119 8.15 -22.62 -2.75
CA VAL A 119 7.36 -21.87 -1.76
C VAL A 119 6.86 -20.55 -2.35
N ALA A 120 7.73 -19.81 -3.06
CA ALA A 120 7.36 -18.54 -3.70
C ALA A 120 6.32 -18.72 -4.81
N LEU A 121 6.40 -19.82 -5.56
CA LEU A 121 5.42 -20.15 -6.60
C LEU A 121 4.05 -20.46 -5.98
N GLU A 122 4.01 -21.22 -4.90
CA GLU A 122 2.77 -21.54 -4.19
C GLU A 122 2.15 -20.28 -3.58
N ALA A 123 2.93 -19.44 -2.91
CA ALA A 123 2.47 -18.15 -2.39
C ALA A 123 1.87 -17.26 -3.50
N ARG A 124 2.53 -17.19 -4.66
CA ARG A 124 2.03 -16.46 -5.83
C ARG A 124 0.70 -17.03 -6.33
N ARG A 125 0.57 -18.35 -6.43
CA ARG A 125 -0.68 -19.01 -6.86
C ARG A 125 -1.85 -18.68 -5.93
N ARG A 126 -1.63 -18.69 -4.61
CA ARG A 126 -2.66 -18.32 -3.63
C ARG A 126 -3.09 -16.87 -3.78
N ILE A 127 -2.15 -15.94 -3.98
CA ILE A 127 -2.46 -14.53 -4.21
C ILE A 127 -3.23 -14.36 -5.54
N ASP A 128 -2.84 -15.07 -6.60
CA ASP A 128 -3.55 -15.05 -7.89
C ASP A 128 -5.00 -15.55 -7.74
N ALA A 129 -5.23 -16.62 -6.97
CA ALA A 129 -6.57 -17.12 -6.68
C ALA A 129 -7.43 -16.08 -5.94
N MET A 130 -6.86 -15.33 -4.97
CA MET A 130 -7.58 -14.24 -4.30
C MET A 130 -8.02 -13.15 -5.29
N PHE A 131 -7.17 -12.79 -6.25
CA PHE A 131 -7.53 -11.81 -7.28
C PHE A 131 -8.61 -12.32 -8.22
N GLN A 132 -8.56 -13.60 -8.61
CA GLN A 132 -9.60 -14.22 -9.45
C GLN A 132 -10.94 -14.30 -8.71
N GLY A 133 -10.96 -14.71 -7.45
CA GLY A 133 -12.17 -14.72 -6.63
C GLY A 133 -12.80 -13.34 -6.51
N ARG A 134 -12.00 -12.28 -6.35
CA ARG A 134 -12.48 -10.89 -6.32
C ARG A 134 -13.11 -10.45 -7.65
N LEU A 135 -12.60 -10.92 -8.78
CA LEU A 135 -13.18 -10.65 -10.10
C LEU A 135 -14.54 -11.33 -10.28
N GLN A 136 -14.70 -12.55 -9.77
CA GLN A 136 -15.97 -13.27 -9.81
C GLN A 136 -17.04 -12.57 -8.96
N VAL A 137 -16.72 -12.18 -7.72
CA VAL A 137 -17.64 -11.43 -6.84
C VAL A 137 -18.14 -10.15 -7.52
N ARG A 138 -17.28 -9.43 -8.24
CA ARG A 138 -17.67 -8.22 -8.98
C ARG A 138 -18.63 -8.50 -10.15
N ARG A 139 -18.44 -9.62 -10.86
CA ARG A 139 -19.32 -10.00 -11.98
C ARG A 139 -20.73 -10.34 -11.52
N HIS A 140 -20.92 -10.76 -10.27
CA HIS A 140 -22.21 -11.12 -9.68
C HIS A 140 -22.89 -9.97 -8.92
N GLY A 141 -22.44 -8.73 -9.11
CA GLY A 141 -23.16 -7.54 -8.63
C GLY A 141 -23.12 -7.28 -7.11
N ALA A 142 -22.27 -7.99 -6.37
CA ALA A 142 -22.02 -7.66 -4.97
C ALA A 142 -21.22 -6.34 -4.90
N GLY A 143 -21.91 -5.21 -4.92
CA GLY A 143 -21.35 -3.89 -4.73
C GLY A 143 -20.63 -3.84 -3.36
N CYS A 144 -19.39 -3.35 -3.36
CA CYS A 144 -18.68 -3.03 -2.12
C CYS A 144 -19.43 -1.85 -1.46
N GLN A 145 -20.30 -2.14 -0.51
CA GLN A 145 -20.85 -1.12 0.38
C GLN A 145 -19.78 -0.76 1.40
N GLU A 146 -18.82 0.07 1.03
CA GLU A 146 -18.05 0.80 2.02
C GLU A 146 -18.98 1.88 2.58
N GLY A 147 -19.49 1.61 3.79
CA GLY A 147 -20.26 2.60 4.51
C GLY A 147 -19.46 3.90 4.63
N ARG A 148 -19.99 5.01 4.14
CA ARG A 148 -19.46 6.33 4.49
C ARG A 148 -19.35 6.40 6.00
N PRO A 149 -18.23 6.84 6.59
CA PRO A 149 -18.15 7.04 8.02
C PRO A 149 -19.30 7.97 8.41
N ARG A 150 -20.17 7.52 9.32
CA ARG A 150 -21.17 8.38 9.92
C ARG A 150 -20.39 9.50 10.60
N ARG A 151 -20.61 10.75 10.19
CA ARG A 151 -20.04 11.91 10.87
C ARG A 151 -20.39 11.79 12.35
N GLY A 152 -19.37 11.65 13.21
CA GLY A 152 -19.54 11.68 14.66
C GLY A 152 -19.48 10.36 15.43
N ALA A 153 -19.22 9.20 14.81
CA ALA A 153 -18.98 7.98 15.57
C ALA A 153 -17.48 7.83 15.87
N PRO A 154 -17.07 7.70 17.15
CA PRO A 154 -15.70 7.34 17.48
C PRO A 154 -15.41 5.94 16.94
N PRO A 155 -14.15 5.63 16.54
CA PRO A 155 -13.80 4.30 16.04
C PRO A 155 -14.07 3.27 17.15
N ALA A 156 -14.84 2.24 16.82
CA ALA A 156 -15.05 1.10 17.73
C ALA A 156 -13.70 0.37 17.87
N HIS A 157 -12.99 0.66 18.94
CA HIS A 157 -11.82 -0.11 19.36
C HIS A 157 -12.29 -1.42 19.99
N GLY A 158 -12.67 -2.37 19.14
CA GLY A 158 -12.76 -3.79 19.50
C GLY A 158 -11.34 -4.34 19.60
N GLY A 159 -10.87 -4.54 20.84
CA GLY A 159 -9.54 -5.09 21.10
C GLY A 159 -9.41 -6.50 20.57
N LEU A 160 -8.71 -6.69 19.50
CA LEU A 160 -8.07 -7.95 19.16
C LEU A 160 -6.60 -7.89 19.62
N ARG A 161 -6.38 -8.24 20.89
CA ARG A 161 -5.07 -8.63 21.39
C ARG A 161 -4.75 -9.99 20.79
N GLY A 162 -4.22 -10.02 19.58
CA GLY A 162 -3.67 -11.18 18.92
C GLY A 162 -2.23 -10.88 18.53
N GLY A 163 -1.27 -11.48 19.28
CA GLY A 163 0.15 -11.29 19.05
C GLY A 163 0.56 -11.76 17.66
N TRP A 164 0.96 -10.82 16.83
CA TRP A 164 1.71 -11.12 15.61
C TRP A 164 3.18 -11.18 15.99
N ALA A 165 3.72 -12.41 15.98
CA ALA A 165 5.13 -12.62 16.12
C ALA A 165 5.88 -11.79 15.08
N ARG A 166 6.92 -11.07 15.53
CA ARG A 166 7.83 -10.30 14.67
C ARG A 166 8.52 -11.24 13.70
N ALA A 167 8.06 -11.31 12.47
CA ALA A 167 8.85 -11.86 11.38
C ALA A 167 9.92 -10.81 11.05
N SER A 168 11.15 -11.06 11.49
CA SER A 168 12.32 -10.30 11.06
C SER A 168 12.61 -10.69 9.62
N PHE A 169 12.39 -9.79 8.69
CA PHE A 169 12.91 -9.91 7.33
C PHE A 169 14.33 -9.32 7.31
N PRO A 170 15.28 -9.99 6.65
CA PRO A 170 16.63 -9.49 6.45
C PRO A 170 16.68 -8.18 5.65
#